data_7834e820498d3fb3bb3307580e963e21
#
_entry.id   7834e820498d3fb3bb3307580e963e21
#
_cell.length_a   1.000
_cell.length_b   1.000
_cell.length_c   1.000
_cell.angle_alpha   90.00
_cell.angle_beta   90.00
_cell.angle_gamma   90.00
#
_symmetry.space_group_name_H-M   'P 1'
#
loop_
_entity.id
_entity.type
_entity.pdbx_description
1 polymer ?
#
loop_
_entity_poly.entity_id
_entity_poly.type
_entity_poly.pdbx_seq_one_letter_code
_entity_poly.pdbx_strand_id
1 'polypeptide(L)'
;EKAGILKPGVPVVYDASCEESRTVIEARAMELKCPKIPVGRDAYTFMKRDAKGAHIAVRTSDGGQLVVTVPSQAEYQLMNVSVAVKAMSILRRNGLCWFSLEDIVQGILQGYWPGRMERVLPGVYLDGAHNAGGIEALHETMTRMQKETGKSISILFGAVADKEHKKMIQNLCQDLNITHVTIAHMETSRCADTEQLKGEFAEVLNCPVE
;
A
#
# COMPACT_ATOMS: atom_id res chain seq x y z
N GLU A 1 16.52 4.26 -4.90
CA GLU A 1 16.15 3.24 -5.88
C GLU A 1 15.05 3.75 -6.82
N LYS A 2 13.87 4.14 -6.34
CA LYS A 2 12.72 4.55 -7.17
C LYS A 2 12.96 5.77 -8.06
N ALA A 3 13.77 6.73 -7.62
CA ALA A 3 14.14 7.90 -8.42
C ALA A 3 14.97 7.55 -9.68
N GLY A 4 15.53 6.33 -9.74
CA GLY A 4 16.29 5.86 -10.90
C GLY A 4 15.47 5.67 -12.18
N ILE A 5 14.14 5.60 -12.09
CA ILE A 5 13.27 5.46 -13.26
C ILE A 5 12.99 6.77 -13.99
N LEU A 6 13.33 7.93 -13.41
CA LEU A 6 13.07 9.23 -13.98
C LEU A 6 13.89 9.41 -15.28
N LYS A 7 13.24 9.94 -16.32
CA LYS A 7 13.84 10.24 -17.62
C LYS A 7 13.87 11.75 -17.86
N PRO A 8 14.92 12.30 -18.48
CA PRO A 8 15.05 13.74 -18.73
C PRO A 8 13.80 14.34 -19.39
N GLY A 9 13.27 15.42 -18.80
CA GLY A 9 12.12 16.17 -19.30
C GLY A 9 10.75 15.48 -19.17
N VAL A 10 10.69 14.22 -18.71
CA VAL A 10 9.42 13.50 -18.56
C VAL A 10 8.79 13.86 -17.22
N PRO A 11 7.48 14.21 -17.18
CA PRO A 11 6.78 14.50 -15.93
C PRO A 11 6.84 13.32 -14.95
N VAL A 12 7.09 13.61 -13.67
CA VAL A 12 7.05 12.62 -12.60
C VAL A 12 5.84 12.87 -11.70
N VAL A 13 4.97 11.85 -11.58
CA VAL A 13 3.85 11.82 -10.63
C VAL A 13 4.24 10.89 -9.49
N TYR A 14 4.15 11.35 -8.26
CA TYR A 14 4.64 10.58 -7.11
C TYR A 14 3.86 10.89 -5.84
N ASP A 15 3.80 9.91 -4.93
CA ASP A 15 3.29 10.11 -3.59
C ASP A 15 4.25 11.02 -2.79
N ALA A 16 3.73 12.17 -2.35
CA ALA A 16 4.47 13.17 -1.60
C ALA A 16 4.20 13.11 -0.08
N SER A 17 3.52 12.09 0.42
CA SER A 17 3.16 11.96 1.83
C SER A 17 4.37 11.62 2.74
N CYS A 18 5.40 10.99 2.19
CA CYS A 18 6.66 10.71 2.88
C CYS A 18 7.74 11.72 2.47
N GLU A 19 8.23 12.52 3.42
CA GLU A 19 9.17 13.61 3.17
C GLU A 19 10.53 13.14 2.65
N GLU A 20 11.05 12.03 3.17
CA GLU A 20 12.34 11.47 2.74
C GLU A 20 12.29 11.06 1.26
N SER A 21 11.25 10.31 0.87
CA SER A 21 11.06 9.87 -0.51
C SER A 21 10.83 11.06 -1.44
N ARG A 22 10.04 12.04 -1.00
CA ARG A 22 9.77 13.27 -1.73
C ARG A 22 11.06 14.03 -2.04
N THR A 23 11.90 14.26 -1.04
CA THR A 23 13.17 14.99 -1.18
C THR A 23 14.08 14.35 -2.23
N VAL A 24 14.22 13.02 -2.20
CA VAL A 24 15.06 12.29 -3.16
C VAL A 24 14.49 12.36 -4.59
N ILE A 25 13.18 12.18 -4.73
CA ILE A 25 12.50 12.24 -6.04
C ILE A 25 12.61 13.66 -6.62
N GLU A 26 12.37 14.69 -5.81
CA GLU A 26 12.40 16.08 -6.24
C GLU A 26 13.80 16.54 -6.63
N ALA A 27 14.84 16.15 -5.88
CA ALA A 27 16.23 16.43 -6.23
C ALA A 27 16.58 15.83 -7.61
N ARG A 28 16.24 14.54 -7.81
CA ARG A 28 16.49 13.88 -9.08
C ARG A 28 15.68 14.46 -10.24
N ALA A 29 14.43 14.84 -9.99
CA ALA A 29 13.57 15.50 -10.97
C ALA A 29 14.14 16.86 -11.40
N MET A 30 14.75 17.62 -10.47
CA MET A 30 15.40 18.89 -10.76
C MET A 30 16.62 18.70 -11.66
N GLU A 31 17.50 17.73 -11.34
CA GLU A 31 18.66 17.38 -12.19
C GLU A 31 18.27 17.05 -13.62
N LEU A 32 17.18 16.28 -13.78
CA LEU A 32 16.70 15.81 -15.07
C LEU A 32 15.70 16.77 -15.74
N LYS A 33 15.43 17.95 -15.14
CA LYS A 33 14.43 18.93 -15.60
C LYS A 33 13.05 18.32 -15.82
N CYS A 34 12.64 17.39 -14.95
CA CYS A 34 11.33 16.78 -14.97
C CYS A 34 10.28 17.71 -14.35
N PRO A 35 9.13 17.96 -14.97
CA PRO A 35 7.99 18.57 -14.32
C PRO A 35 7.55 17.71 -13.11
N LYS A 36 7.47 18.32 -11.91
CA LYS A 36 7.12 17.64 -10.66
C LYS A 36 5.62 17.74 -10.40
N ILE A 37 4.98 16.61 -10.12
CA ILE A 37 3.55 16.52 -9.86
C ILE A 37 3.35 15.70 -8.58
N PRO A 38 3.48 16.36 -7.42
CA PRO A 38 3.25 15.70 -6.13
C PRO A 38 1.77 15.38 -5.94
N VAL A 39 1.51 14.22 -5.35
CA VAL A 39 0.19 13.75 -4.92
C VAL A 39 0.25 13.64 -3.40
N GLY A 40 -0.40 14.55 -2.69
CA GLY A 40 -0.42 14.61 -1.23
C GLY A 40 -1.64 13.89 -0.63
N ARG A 41 -1.74 13.91 0.70
CA ARG A 41 -2.86 13.31 1.44
C ARG A 41 -4.22 13.91 1.11
N ASP A 42 -4.26 15.11 0.54
CA ASP A 42 -5.45 15.81 0.08
C ASP A 42 -5.85 15.46 -1.36
N ALA A 43 -5.16 14.51 -2.00
CA ALA A 43 -5.41 14.11 -3.38
C ALA A 43 -6.77 13.43 -3.57
N TYR A 44 -7.32 12.87 -2.51
CA TYR A 44 -8.65 12.25 -2.53
C TYR A 44 -9.46 12.61 -1.29
N THR A 45 -10.78 12.50 -1.44
CA THR A 45 -11.73 12.54 -0.33
C THR A 45 -12.36 11.16 -0.20
N PHE A 46 -12.21 10.53 0.97
CA PHE A 46 -12.92 9.28 1.28
C PHE A 46 -14.42 9.55 1.43
N MET A 47 -15.25 8.76 0.77
CA MET A 47 -16.71 8.91 0.79
C MET A 47 -17.37 7.82 1.64
N LYS A 48 -17.12 6.56 1.31
CA LYS A 48 -17.67 5.40 2.01
C LYS A 48 -16.88 4.13 1.65
N ARG A 49 -17.16 3.04 2.38
CA ARG A 49 -16.73 1.69 2.03
C ARG A 49 -17.95 0.75 2.04
N ASP A 50 -18.00 -0.14 1.09
CA ASP A 50 -19.05 -1.17 0.99
C ASP A 50 -18.46 -2.49 0.44
N ALA A 51 -19.32 -3.45 0.09
CA ALA A 51 -18.90 -4.76 -0.43
C ALA A 51 -18.07 -4.69 -1.73
N LYS A 52 -18.15 -3.59 -2.48
CA LYS A 52 -17.37 -3.38 -3.71
C LYS A 52 -15.99 -2.77 -3.46
N GLY A 53 -15.76 -2.21 -2.27
CA GLY A 53 -14.51 -1.56 -1.90
C GLY A 53 -14.69 -0.15 -1.34
N ALA A 54 -13.62 0.64 -1.37
CA ALA A 54 -13.63 2.04 -0.95
C ALA A 54 -14.01 2.97 -2.09
N HIS A 55 -14.97 3.86 -1.85
CA HIS A 55 -15.36 4.91 -2.79
C HIS A 55 -14.64 6.21 -2.41
N ILE A 56 -13.90 6.77 -3.34
CA ILE A 56 -13.13 8.01 -3.15
C ILE A 56 -13.37 8.97 -4.31
N ALA A 57 -13.35 10.27 -4.01
CA ALA A 57 -13.30 11.32 -5.02
C ALA A 57 -11.86 11.80 -5.17
N VAL A 58 -11.24 11.57 -6.32
CA VAL A 58 -9.83 11.88 -6.61
C VAL A 58 -9.75 13.14 -7.45
N ARG A 59 -8.86 14.07 -7.10
CA ARG A 59 -8.59 15.29 -7.89
C ARG A 59 -7.81 14.96 -9.18
N THR A 60 -8.36 15.34 -10.31
CA THR A 60 -7.72 15.21 -11.62
C THR A 60 -6.74 16.36 -11.91
N SER A 61 -5.95 16.26 -12.97
CA SER A 61 -4.96 17.28 -13.34
C SER A 61 -5.56 18.57 -13.90
N ASP A 62 -6.81 18.54 -14.32
CA ASP A 62 -7.58 19.70 -14.85
C ASP A 62 -8.40 20.42 -13.79
N GLY A 63 -8.25 20.04 -12.51
CA GLY A 63 -8.98 20.62 -11.37
C GLY A 63 -10.34 19.99 -11.09
N GLY A 64 -10.77 19.04 -11.90
CA GLY A 64 -11.99 18.26 -11.68
C GLY A 64 -11.82 17.20 -10.57
N GLN A 65 -12.90 16.45 -10.35
CA GLN A 65 -12.90 15.28 -9.47
C GLN A 65 -13.44 14.06 -10.22
N LEU A 66 -12.83 12.92 -9.96
CA LEU A 66 -13.25 11.64 -10.48
C LEU A 66 -13.62 10.72 -9.32
N VAL A 67 -14.86 10.28 -9.28
CA VAL A 67 -15.30 9.30 -8.27
C VAL A 67 -14.95 7.91 -8.76
N VAL A 68 -14.17 7.18 -7.96
CA VAL A 68 -13.72 5.82 -8.27
C VAL A 68 -14.02 4.87 -7.12
N THR A 69 -14.20 3.59 -7.43
CA THR A 69 -14.30 2.52 -6.45
C THR A 69 -13.01 1.70 -6.48
N VAL A 70 -12.30 1.68 -5.37
CA VAL A 70 -11.06 0.91 -5.19
C VAL A 70 -11.42 -0.44 -4.59
N PRO A 71 -11.36 -1.56 -5.35
CA PRO A 71 -11.79 -2.88 -4.89
C PRO A 71 -10.71 -3.55 -4.00
N SER A 72 -10.32 -2.86 -2.93
CA SER A 72 -9.30 -3.32 -1.98
C SER A 72 -9.66 -2.92 -0.56
N GLN A 73 -9.22 -3.74 0.41
CA GLN A 73 -9.28 -3.39 1.82
C GLN A 73 -8.06 -2.54 2.26
N ALA A 74 -6.99 -2.52 1.49
CA ALA A 74 -5.77 -1.80 1.82
C ALA A 74 -5.96 -0.28 1.78
N GLU A 75 -5.67 0.41 2.89
CA GLU A 75 -5.75 1.89 2.95
C GLU A 75 -4.73 2.54 1.98
N TYR A 76 -3.52 1.98 1.88
CA TYR A 76 -2.48 2.49 0.99
C TYR A 76 -2.87 2.44 -0.51
N GLN A 77 -3.82 1.58 -0.89
CA GLN A 77 -4.30 1.54 -2.27
C GLN A 77 -5.11 2.79 -2.66
N LEU A 78 -5.66 3.52 -1.70
CA LEU A 78 -6.35 4.77 -1.99
C LEU A 78 -5.37 5.83 -2.52
N MET A 79 -4.19 5.92 -1.92
CA MET A 79 -3.12 6.79 -2.40
C MET A 79 -2.55 6.30 -3.74
N ASN A 80 -2.29 5.00 -3.88
CA ASN A 80 -1.78 4.43 -5.13
C ASN A 80 -2.72 4.71 -6.31
N VAL A 81 -4.04 4.53 -6.10
CA VAL A 81 -5.06 4.87 -7.11
C VAL A 81 -5.08 6.36 -7.39
N SER A 82 -4.92 7.22 -6.39
CA SER A 82 -4.86 8.67 -6.58
C SER A 82 -3.67 9.10 -7.43
N VAL A 83 -2.51 8.50 -7.22
CA VAL A 83 -1.31 8.71 -8.07
C VAL A 83 -1.58 8.24 -9.50
N ALA A 84 -2.20 7.06 -9.67
CA ALA A 84 -2.55 6.53 -10.98
C ALA A 84 -3.56 7.42 -11.73
N VAL A 85 -4.66 7.83 -11.07
CA VAL A 85 -5.65 8.76 -11.66
C VAL A 85 -4.99 10.07 -12.09
N LYS A 86 -4.10 10.62 -11.25
CA LYS A 86 -3.36 11.83 -11.57
C LYS A 86 -2.49 11.65 -12.81
N ALA A 87 -1.74 10.57 -12.89
CA ALA A 87 -0.90 10.23 -14.04
C ALA A 87 -1.73 10.05 -15.32
N MET A 88 -2.80 9.26 -15.24
CA MET A 88 -3.71 9.02 -16.36
C MET A 88 -4.38 10.30 -16.86
N SER A 89 -4.82 11.19 -15.95
CA SER A 89 -5.42 12.47 -16.32
C SER A 89 -4.43 13.40 -17.02
N ILE A 90 -3.13 13.33 -16.68
CA ILE A 90 -2.07 14.09 -17.37
C ILE A 90 -1.81 13.54 -18.76
N LEU A 91 -1.69 12.22 -18.90
CA LEU A 91 -1.51 11.57 -20.20
C LEU A 91 -2.64 11.94 -21.16
N ARG A 92 -3.88 11.88 -20.68
CA ARG A 92 -5.08 12.26 -21.44
C ARG A 92 -5.04 13.74 -21.83
N ARG A 93 -4.79 14.65 -20.88
CA ARG A 93 -4.72 16.09 -21.13
C ARG A 93 -3.65 16.45 -22.17
N ASN A 94 -2.53 15.72 -22.18
CA ASN A 94 -1.43 15.94 -23.12
C ASN A 94 -1.64 15.22 -24.47
N GLY A 95 -2.79 14.59 -24.71
CA GLY A 95 -3.08 13.87 -25.96
C GLY A 95 -2.25 12.61 -26.17
N LEU A 96 -1.65 12.06 -25.10
CA LEU A 96 -0.80 10.86 -25.17
C LEU A 96 -1.58 9.55 -25.07
N CYS A 97 -2.88 9.62 -24.86
CA CYS A 97 -3.78 8.47 -24.81
C CYS A 97 -5.22 8.88 -25.15
N TRP A 98 -6.05 7.90 -25.55
CA TRP A 98 -7.43 8.11 -26.02
C TRP A 98 -8.50 7.64 -25.04
N PHE A 99 -8.12 7.02 -23.93
CA PHE A 99 -9.11 6.53 -22.95
C PHE A 99 -9.91 7.71 -22.35
N SER A 100 -11.17 7.44 -22.06
CA SER A 100 -12.07 8.37 -21.40
C SER A 100 -11.88 8.37 -19.88
N LEU A 101 -12.52 9.28 -19.17
CA LEU A 101 -12.57 9.24 -17.72
C LEU A 101 -13.31 7.99 -17.22
N GLU A 102 -14.33 7.54 -17.96
CA GLU A 102 -15.06 6.31 -17.64
C GLU A 102 -14.16 5.08 -17.77
N ASP A 103 -13.27 5.02 -18.76
CA ASP A 103 -12.31 3.92 -18.88
C ASP A 103 -11.35 3.86 -17.67
N ILE A 104 -10.97 5.01 -17.11
CA ILE A 104 -10.19 5.07 -15.88
C ILE A 104 -11.00 4.49 -14.70
N VAL A 105 -12.27 4.89 -14.55
CA VAL A 105 -13.16 4.39 -13.49
C VAL A 105 -13.32 2.87 -13.59
N GLN A 106 -13.61 2.36 -14.78
CA GLN A 106 -13.80 0.93 -15.00
C GLN A 106 -12.50 0.14 -14.84
N GLY A 107 -11.37 0.68 -15.30
CA GLY A 107 -10.05 0.05 -15.12
C GLY A 107 -9.67 -0.07 -13.64
N ILE A 108 -9.99 0.92 -12.81
CA ILE A 108 -9.75 0.86 -11.37
C ILE A 108 -10.68 -0.16 -10.71
N LEU A 109 -11.97 -0.15 -11.05
CA LEU A 109 -12.97 -1.07 -10.50
C LEU A 109 -12.63 -2.54 -10.80
N GLN A 110 -12.04 -2.81 -11.96
CA GLN A 110 -11.59 -4.14 -12.38
C GLN A 110 -10.17 -4.45 -11.91
N GLY A 111 -9.52 -3.53 -11.21
CA GLY A 111 -8.16 -3.68 -10.73
C GLY A 111 -8.03 -4.83 -9.74
N TYR A 112 -7.02 -5.67 -9.95
CA TYR A 112 -6.67 -6.78 -9.08
C TYR A 112 -5.18 -6.69 -8.72
N TRP A 113 -4.89 -6.73 -7.42
CA TRP A 113 -3.53 -6.59 -6.89
C TRP A 113 -3.17 -7.80 -6.04
N PRO A 114 -2.56 -8.85 -6.63
CA PRO A 114 -2.12 -10.03 -5.89
C PRO A 114 -1.20 -9.66 -4.72
N GLY A 115 -1.45 -10.26 -3.55
CA GLY A 115 -0.65 -10.03 -2.36
C GLY A 115 -0.69 -8.59 -1.84
N ARG A 116 -1.77 -7.84 -2.06
CA ARG A 116 -2.00 -6.49 -1.52
C ARG A 116 -3.34 -6.45 -0.79
N MET A 117 -3.39 -6.97 0.43
CA MET A 117 -4.63 -7.24 1.16
C MET A 117 -5.62 -8.03 0.31
N GLU A 118 -5.07 -8.96 -0.46
CA GLU A 118 -5.84 -9.85 -1.31
C GLU A 118 -6.68 -10.80 -0.46
N ARG A 119 -7.99 -10.77 -0.66
CA ARG A 119 -8.90 -11.69 0.03
C ARG A 119 -8.88 -13.05 -0.68
N VAL A 120 -8.15 -14.01 -0.14
CA VAL A 120 -8.03 -15.37 -0.71
C VAL A 120 -9.14 -16.31 -0.27
N LEU A 121 -9.69 -16.10 0.94
CA LEU A 121 -10.83 -16.82 1.49
C LEU A 121 -11.68 -15.87 2.37
N PRO A 122 -12.91 -16.24 2.77
CA PRO A 122 -13.68 -15.45 3.72
C PRO A 122 -12.91 -15.23 5.04
N GLY A 123 -12.53 -13.98 5.32
CA GLY A 123 -11.77 -13.60 6.52
C GLY A 123 -10.26 -13.84 6.45
N VAL A 124 -9.74 -14.34 5.31
CA VAL A 124 -8.30 -14.59 5.11
C VAL A 124 -7.76 -13.63 4.05
N TYR A 125 -6.74 -12.87 4.43
CA TYR A 125 -6.10 -11.87 3.58
C TYR A 125 -4.62 -12.17 3.42
N LEU A 126 -4.09 -11.97 2.21
CA LEU A 126 -2.68 -12.10 1.88
C LEU A 126 -2.10 -10.71 1.59
N ASP A 127 -1.00 -10.38 2.27
CA ASP A 127 -0.25 -9.16 2.00
C ASP A 127 1.25 -9.42 1.87
N GLY A 128 1.89 -8.76 0.92
CA GLY A 128 3.33 -8.88 0.66
C GLY A 128 4.17 -7.77 1.31
N ALA A 129 3.71 -7.17 2.41
CA ALA A 129 4.49 -6.20 3.17
C ALA A 129 5.80 -6.85 3.68
N HIS A 130 6.94 -6.25 3.35
CA HIS A 130 8.27 -6.83 3.61
C HIS A 130 9.33 -5.79 3.97
N ASN A 131 8.91 -4.57 4.28
CA ASN A 131 9.76 -3.46 4.75
C ASN A 131 8.97 -2.56 5.70
N ALA A 132 9.65 -1.67 6.41
CA ALA A 132 9.03 -0.84 7.46
C ALA A 132 7.78 -0.08 6.97
N GLY A 133 7.85 0.60 5.82
CA GLY A 133 6.69 1.35 5.29
C GLY A 133 5.54 0.47 4.85
N GLY A 134 5.82 -0.72 4.29
CA GLY A 134 4.79 -1.70 3.93
C GLY A 134 4.09 -2.26 5.18
N ILE A 135 4.85 -2.57 6.22
CA ILE A 135 4.31 -3.04 7.51
C ILE A 135 3.45 -1.96 8.19
N GLU A 136 3.89 -0.70 8.20
CA GLU A 136 3.11 0.42 8.73
C GLU A 136 1.77 0.56 8.00
N ALA A 137 1.77 0.53 6.67
CA ALA A 137 0.56 0.61 5.85
C ALA A 137 -0.37 -0.62 6.02
N LEU A 138 0.20 -1.82 6.22
CA LEU A 138 -0.56 -3.01 6.58
C LEU A 138 -1.18 -2.87 7.97
N HIS A 139 -0.41 -2.42 8.96
CA HIS A 139 -0.89 -2.17 10.33
C HIS A 139 -2.07 -1.17 10.36
N GLU A 140 -1.99 -0.06 9.64
CA GLU A 140 -3.12 0.89 9.52
C GLU A 140 -4.38 0.21 8.99
N THR A 141 -4.23 -0.63 7.97
CA THR A 141 -5.35 -1.40 7.38
C THR A 141 -5.95 -2.39 8.39
N MET A 142 -5.09 -3.15 9.09
CA MET A 142 -5.52 -4.13 10.11
C MET A 142 -6.21 -3.44 11.29
N THR A 143 -5.68 -2.31 11.75
CA THR A 143 -6.26 -1.50 12.83
C THR A 143 -7.68 -1.03 12.47
N ARG A 144 -7.86 -0.51 11.26
CA ARG A 144 -9.19 -0.13 10.77
C ARG A 144 -10.13 -1.33 10.72
N MET A 145 -9.72 -2.43 10.09
CA MET A 145 -10.55 -3.63 9.95
C MET A 145 -10.94 -4.21 11.32
N GLN A 146 -10.03 -4.22 12.28
CA GLN A 146 -10.31 -4.68 13.63
C GLN A 146 -11.32 -3.77 14.34
N LYS A 147 -11.19 -2.45 14.22
CA LYS A 147 -12.18 -1.49 14.76
C LYS A 147 -13.56 -1.66 14.16
N GLU A 148 -13.64 -1.90 12.84
CA GLU A 148 -14.92 -2.08 12.13
C GLU A 148 -15.60 -3.40 12.46
N THR A 149 -14.84 -4.48 12.68
CA THR A 149 -15.38 -5.83 12.85
C THR A 149 -15.46 -6.28 14.31
N GLY A 150 -14.66 -5.70 15.20
CA GLY A 150 -14.49 -6.14 16.58
C GLY A 150 -13.80 -7.51 16.73
N LYS A 151 -13.26 -8.08 15.64
CA LYS A 151 -12.67 -9.42 15.63
C LYS A 151 -11.20 -9.38 16.01
N SER A 152 -10.73 -10.47 16.64
CA SER A 152 -9.30 -10.74 16.80
C SER A 152 -8.64 -11.12 15.48
N ILE A 153 -7.30 -11.06 15.47
CA ILE A 153 -6.47 -11.36 14.30
C ILE A 153 -5.61 -12.58 14.62
N SER A 154 -5.50 -13.49 13.67
CA SER A 154 -4.45 -14.51 13.64
C SER A 154 -3.50 -14.23 12.49
N ILE A 155 -2.20 -14.39 12.70
CA ILE A 155 -1.16 -14.07 11.73
C ILE A 155 -0.49 -15.35 11.28
N LEU A 156 -0.36 -15.56 9.96
CA LEU A 156 0.60 -16.47 9.35
C LEU A 156 1.74 -15.62 8.79
N PHE A 157 2.95 -15.78 9.33
CA PHE A 157 4.09 -14.92 9.00
C PHE A 157 5.26 -15.71 8.45
N GLY A 158 5.83 -15.23 7.36
CA GLY A 158 7.09 -15.72 6.80
C GLY A 158 7.94 -14.54 6.32
N ALA A 159 9.26 -14.61 6.51
CA ALA A 159 10.15 -13.54 6.12
C ALA A 159 11.47 -14.07 5.54
N VAL A 160 12.17 -13.23 4.77
CA VAL A 160 13.53 -13.49 4.30
C VAL A 160 14.56 -12.91 5.28
N ALA A 161 15.71 -13.57 5.45
CA ALA A 161 16.70 -13.29 6.48
C ALA A 161 17.32 -11.89 6.48
N ASP A 162 17.32 -11.20 5.33
CA ASP A 162 17.94 -9.88 5.13
C ASP A 162 17.05 -8.69 5.55
N LYS A 163 16.05 -8.91 6.39
CA LYS A 163 15.11 -7.86 6.84
C LYS A 163 15.24 -7.56 8.34
N GLU A 164 14.84 -6.37 8.72
CA GLU A 164 14.79 -5.93 10.13
C GLU A 164 13.53 -6.49 10.83
N HIS A 165 13.47 -7.80 11.03
CA HIS A 165 12.29 -8.52 11.51
C HIS A 165 11.76 -7.95 12.82
N LYS A 166 12.62 -7.75 13.82
CA LYS A 166 12.21 -7.28 15.14
C LYS A 166 11.42 -5.98 15.08
N LYS A 167 11.90 -4.99 14.30
CA LYS A 167 11.22 -3.72 14.11
C LYS A 167 9.90 -3.88 13.33
N MET A 168 9.92 -4.73 12.31
CA MET A 168 8.72 -5.04 11.52
C MET A 168 7.63 -5.69 12.38
N ILE A 169 8.00 -6.67 13.23
CA ILE A 169 7.09 -7.37 14.14
C ILE A 169 6.53 -6.40 15.20
N GLN A 170 7.37 -5.57 15.82
CA GLN A 170 6.93 -4.55 16.76
C GLN A 170 5.89 -3.62 16.16
N ASN A 171 6.16 -3.08 14.96
CA ASN A 171 5.24 -2.18 14.27
C ASN A 171 3.94 -2.89 13.85
N LEU A 172 4.04 -4.14 13.38
CA LEU A 172 2.89 -4.92 12.95
C LEU A 172 1.92 -5.22 14.11
N CYS A 173 2.46 -5.54 15.27
CA CYS A 173 1.69 -6.04 16.41
C CYS A 173 1.15 -4.93 17.34
N GLN A 174 1.61 -3.69 17.15
CA GLN A 174 1.26 -2.58 18.03
C GLN A 174 -0.26 -2.38 18.13
N ASP A 175 -0.80 -2.34 19.36
CA ASP A 175 -2.21 -2.04 19.67
C ASP A 175 -3.25 -2.92 18.93
N LEU A 176 -2.85 -4.06 18.38
CA LEU A 176 -3.73 -5.02 17.74
C LEU A 176 -4.10 -6.19 18.70
N ASN A 177 -5.34 -6.61 18.68
CA ASN A 177 -5.77 -7.82 19.37
C ASN A 177 -5.43 -9.05 18.53
N ILE A 178 -4.18 -9.52 18.66
CA ILE A 178 -3.67 -10.73 18.01
C ILE A 178 -3.80 -11.88 18.99
N THR A 179 -4.44 -12.97 18.55
CA THR A 179 -4.72 -14.15 19.40
C THR A 179 -3.87 -15.36 19.05
N HIS A 180 -3.23 -15.36 17.89
CA HIS A 180 -2.39 -16.47 17.46
C HIS A 180 -1.43 -16.04 16.37
N VAL A 181 -0.21 -16.58 16.38
CA VAL A 181 0.78 -16.41 15.32
C VAL A 181 1.34 -17.76 14.92
N THR A 182 1.34 -18.03 13.62
CA THR A 182 2.01 -19.20 13.02
C THR A 182 3.16 -18.72 12.16
N ILE A 183 4.36 -19.28 12.36
CA ILE A 183 5.53 -18.96 11.55
C ILE A 183 5.65 -19.97 10.41
N ALA A 184 5.61 -19.47 9.19
CA ALA A 184 5.78 -20.28 7.99
C ALA A 184 7.26 -20.39 7.60
N HIS A 185 7.73 -21.63 7.41
CA HIS A 185 8.99 -21.87 6.73
C HIS A 185 8.80 -21.71 5.22
N MET A 186 9.66 -20.93 4.59
CA MET A 186 9.65 -20.76 3.13
C MET A 186 10.73 -21.61 2.47
N GLU A 187 10.40 -22.32 1.41
CA GLU A 187 11.35 -23.14 0.62
C GLU A 187 12.30 -22.27 -0.22
N THR A 188 13.14 -21.47 0.45
CA THR A 188 14.14 -20.62 -0.18
C THR A 188 15.40 -20.55 0.68
N SER A 189 16.57 -20.45 0.04
CA SER A 189 17.84 -20.25 0.73
C SER A 189 17.94 -18.93 1.53
N ARG A 190 16.99 -18.02 1.31
CA ARG A 190 16.89 -16.74 2.01
C ARG A 190 15.87 -16.75 3.14
N CYS A 191 15.25 -17.89 3.47
CA CYS A 191 14.30 -17.97 4.56
C CYS A 191 14.93 -17.52 5.88
N ALA A 192 14.22 -16.68 6.65
CA ALA A 192 14.61 -16.35 8.00
C ALA A 192 14.51 -17.59 8.93
N ASP A 193 15.30 -17.60 10.00
CA ASP A 193 15.22 -18.64 11.02
C ASP A 193 13.86 -18.57 11.73
N THR A 194 13.11 -19.67 11.69
CA THR A 194 11.76 -19.73 12.24
C THR A 194 11.76 -19.63 13.77
N GLU A 195 12.77 -20.19 14.46
CA GLU A 195 12.87 -20.10 15.92
C GLU A 195 13.23 -18.67 16.36
N GLN A 196 14.09 -18.00 15.61
CA GLN A 196 14.33 -16.57 15.83
C GLN A 196 13.05 -15.74 15.70
N LEU A 197 12.29 -15.93 14.63
CA LEU A 197 11.02 -15.20 14.40
C LEU A 197 10.00 -15.49 15.52
N LYS A 198 9.88 -16.74 15.98
CA LYS A 198 9.04 -17.10 17.13
C LYS A 198 9.46 -16.33 18.39
N GLY A 199 10.76 -16.28 18.69
CA GLY A 199 11.30 -15.52 19.81
C GLY A 199 10.95 -14.04 19.72
N GLU A 200 11.11 -13.43 18.56
CA GLU A 200 10.81 -12.00 18.32
C GLU A 200 9.33 -11.68 18.50
N PHE A 201 8.42 -12.56 18.05
CA PHE A 201 6.97 -12.41 18.31
C PHE A 201 6.62 -12.60 19.78
N ALA A 202 7.23 -13.57 20.47
CA ALA A 202 7.00 -13.83 21.88
C ALA A 202 7.48 -12.68 22.81
N GLU A 203 8.45 -11.87 22.37
CA GLU A 203 8.84 -10.65 23.07
C GLU A 203 7.77 -9.55 23.04
N VAL A 204 6.89 -9.57 22.05
CA VAL A 204 5.91 -8.49 21.77
C VAL A 204 4.49 -8.90 22.15
N LEU A 205 4.17 -10.18 22.05
CA LEU A 205 2.81 -10.71 22.22
C LEU A 205 2.72 -11.72 23.36
N ASN A 206 1.58 -11.71 24.05
CA ASN A 206 1.22 -12.71 25.07
C ASN A 206 0.20 -13.73 24.51
N CYS A 207 0.40 -14.19 23.28
CA CYS A 207 -0.45 -15.21 22.65
C CYS A 207 0.40 -16.39 22.17
N PRO A 208 -0.21 -17.57 21.83
CA PRO A 208 0.52 -18.68 21.24
C PRO A 208 1.25 -18.29 19.96
N VAL A 209 2.53 -18.71 19.85
CA VAL A 209 3.38 -18.57 18.65
C VAL A 209 3.94 -19.94 18.30
N GLU A 210 3.59 -20.48 17.15
CA GLU A 210 3.98 -21.81 16.69
C GLU A 210 4.65 -21.82 15.30
#